data_6fc0b345ca64b816829c549a0730b6e6
#
_entry.id   6fc0b345ca64b816829c549a0730b6e6
#
_cell.length_a   1.000
_cell.length_b   1.000
_cell.length_c   1.000
_cell.angle_alpha   90.00
_cell.angle_beta   90.00
_cell.angle_gamma   90.00
#
_symmetry.space_group_name_H-M   'P 1'
#
loop_
_entity.id
_entity.type
_entity.pdbx_description
1 polymer ?
#
loop_
_entity_poly.entity_id
_entity_poly.type
_entity_poly.pdbx_seq_one_letter_code
_entity_poly.pdbx_strand_id
1 'polypeptide(L)'
;IAFGSQALVKDLVTGFFVLLENVINVDDWVILGGHDGQVENLTLRHVAVRDIYGNLHTVPWSSVETITNQTRSFGYAVVEVGFAYRENVDEVISVVQQVAKEMRQEPELDEGILRDLQILGLIELGDSSVVVRTRFKTLPFMRWRLERDFRRRIKNRFDELGIEIPYPHQTIYFGENKQGTSSPARVLLEKRLDPEANPPGDESDS
;
A
#
# COMPACT_ATOMS: atom_id res chain seq x y z
N ILE A 1 26.95 -0.78 39.51
CA ILE A 1 26.98 0.66 39.08
C ILE A 1 27.49 0.78 37.62
N ALA A 2 28.34 -0.14 37.13
CA ALA A 2 28.96 -0.04 35.79
C ALA A 2 28.00 -0.14 34.60
N PHE A 3 26.92 -0.90 34.67
CA PHE A 3 25.99 -1.13 33.54
C PHE A 3 25.09 0.08 33.20
N GLY A 4 24.73 0.88 34.21
CA GLY A 4 23.87 2.06 33.97
C GLY A 4 24.61 3.22 33.30
N SER A 5 25.93 3.32 33.43
CA SER A 5 26.72 4.36 32.78
C SER A 5 27.01 4.07 31.30
N GLN A 6 27.04 2.81 30.89
CA GLN A 6 27.25 2.43 29.49
C GLN A 6 26.17 2.92 28.55
N ALA A 7 24.89 2.79 28.92
CA ALA A 7 23.76 3.27 28.11
C ALA A 7 23.82 4.78 27.95
N LEU A 8 24.08 5.52 29.03
CA LEU A 8 24.18 6.97 29.01
C LEU A 8 25.34 7.47 28.11
N VAL A 9 26.52 6.81 28.19
CA VAL A 9 27.64 7.15 27.32
C VAL A 9 27.30 6.84 25.86
N LYS A 10 26.67 5.68 25.59
CA LYS A 10 26.24 5.31 24.25
C LYS A 10 25.24 6.34 23.69
N ASP A 11 24.23 6.77 24.48
CA ASP A 11 23.28 7.79 24.08
C ASP A 11 23.98 9.09 23.65
N LEU A 12 24.87 9.60 24.49
CA LEU A 12 25.57 10.86 24.23
C LEU A 12 26.49 10.79 23.00
N VAL A 13 27.24 9.71 22.86
CA VAL A 13 28.16 9.53 21.73
C VAL A 13 27.37 9.35 20.42
N THR A 14 26.37 8.48 20.41
CA THR A 14 25.54 8.27 19.22
C THR A 14 24.80 9.53 18.84
N GLY A 15 24.13 10.19 19.80
CA GLY A 15 23.40 11.42 19.55
C GLY A 15 24.31 12.54 19.02
N PHE A 16 25.53 12.67 19.55
CA PHE A 16 26.50 13.64 19.04
C PHE A 16 26.83 13.38 17.56
N PHE A 17 27.13 12.15 17.16
CA PHE A 17 27.44 11.83 15.76
C PHE A 17 26.23 11.98 14.85
N VAL A 18 25.02 11.55 15.27
CA VAL A 18 23.78 11.73 14.50
C VAL A 18 23.53 13.20 14.20
N LEU A 19 23.73 14.09 15.17
CA LEU A 19 23.57 15.53 15.00
C LEU A 19 24.69 16.14 14.17
N LEU A 20 25.94 15.74 14.39
CA LEU A 20 27.11 16.25 13.66
C LEU A 20 27.08 15.89 12.18
N GLU A 21 26.72 14.64 11.87
CA GLU A 21 26.65 14.10 10.51
C GLU A 21 25.33 14.45 9.81
N ASN A 22 24.42 15.08 10.51
CA ASN A 22 23.10 15.45 9.97
C ASN A 22 22.36 14.26 9.33
N VAL A 23 22.38 13.11 10.03
CA VAL A 23 21.77 11.86 9.53
C VAL A 23 20.26 12.01 9.37
N ILE A 24 19.61 12.67 10.32
CA ILE A 24 18.19 13.00 10.34
C ILE A 24 17.97 14.42 10.84
N ASN A 25 16.87 15.04 10.43
CA ASN A 25 16.47 16.38 10.82
C ASN A 25 15.08 16.38 11.46
N VAL A 26 14.75 17.46 12.15
CA VAL A 26 13.37 17.76 12.52
C VAL A 26 12.54 17.82 11.24
N ASP A 27 11.32 17.33 11.29
CA ASP A 27 10.37 17.17 10.20
C ASP A 27 10.66 15.99 9.23
N ASP A 28 11.80 15.32 9.30
CA ASP A 28 12.00 14.08 8.56
C ASP A 28 11.03 12.99 9.02
N TRP A 29 10.54 12.18 8.09
CA TRP A 29 9.81 10.96 8.41
C TRP A 29 10.76 9.77 8.48
N VAL A 30 10.82 9.13 9.64
CA VAL A 30 11.83 8.09 9.94
C VAL A 30 11.23 6.84 10.56
N ILE A 31 11.94 5.72 10.38
CA ILE A 31 11.73 4.52 11.18
C ILE A 31 13.00 4.31 12.01
N LEU A 32 12.85 4.29 13.33
CA LEU A 32 13.94 4.03 14.26
C LEU A 32 13.40 3.48 15.60
N GLY A 33 14.14 2.58 16.21
CA GLY A 33 13.75 1.95 17.48
C GLY A 33 12.39 1.25 17.43
N GLY A 34 11.92 0.80 16.24
CA GLY A 34 10.62 0.17 16.03
C GLY A 34 9.45 1.16 15.88
N HIS A 35 9.71 2.47 15.84
CA HIS A 35 8.69 3.51 15.68
C HIS A 35 8.79 4.16 14.31
N ASP A 36 7.65 4.35 13.64
CA ASP A 36 7.51 5.00 12.33
C ASP A 36 6.77 6.33 12.51
N GLY A 37 7.41 7.45 12.14
CA GLY A 37 6.80 8.76 12.32
C GLY A 37 7.71 9.93 11.97
N GLN A 38 7.18 11.14 12.18
CA GLN A 38 7.87 12.39 11.94
C GLN A 38 8.74 12.79 13.14
N VAL A 39 9.98 13.17 12.88
CA VAL A 39 10.88 13.70 13.90
C VAL A 39 10.38 15.06 14.37
N GLU A 40 10.04 15.16 15.64
CA GLU A 40 9.58 16.41 16.25
C GLU A 40 10.69 17.13 17.01
N ASN A 41 11.58 16.37 17.63
CA ASN A 41 12.71 16.92 18.36
C ASN A 41 13.91 15.98 18.38
N LEU A 42 15.11 16.55 18.34
CA LEU A 42 16.39 15.86 18.40
C LEU A 42 17.22 16.40 19.54
N THR A 43 17.68 15.52 20.42
CA THR A 43 18.58 15.85 21.52
C THR A 43 19.80 14.94 21.52
N LEU A 44 20.80 15.23 22.33
CA LEU A 44 21.97 14.38 22.49
C LEU A 44 21.65 12.99 23.08
N ARG A 45 20.52 12.82 23.76
CA ARG A 45 20.20 11.57 24.46
C ARG A 45 19.07 10.79 23.82
N HIS A 46 18.18 11.46 23.12
CA HIS A 46 17.00 10.85 22.54
C HIS A 46 16.50 11.63 21.33
N VAL A 47 15.70 10.96 20.54
CA VAL A 47 14.86 11.56 19.49
C VAL A 47 13.41 11.40 19.87
N ALA A 48 12.59 12.43 19.59
CA ALA A 48 11.15 12.40 19.74
C ALA A 48 10.50 12.27 18.36
N VAL A 49 9.71 11.22 18.17
CA VAL A 49 9.05 10.87 16.90
C VAL A 49 7.54 10.81 17.12
N ARG A 50 6.77 11.51 16.30
CA ARG A 50 5.31 11.48 16.33
C ARG A 50 4.77 10.57 15.23
N ASP A 51 4.02 9.56 15.64
CA ASP A 51 3.42 8.62 14.70
C ASP A 51 2.15 9.20 14.01
N ILE A 52 1.61 8.44 13.05
CA ILE A 52 0.40 8.82 12.29
C ILE A 52 -0.85 8.98 13.18
N TYR A 53 -0.85 8.38 14.37
CA TYR A 53 -1.96 8.48 15.34
C TYR A 53 -1.81 9.66 16.30
N GLY A 54 -0.68 10.40 16.21
CA GLY A 54 -0.38 11.53 17.07
C GLY A 54 0.34 11.18 18.37
N ASN A 55 0.72 9.91 18.59
CA ASN A 55 1.50 9.52 19.76
C ASN A 55 2.95 9.98 19.62
N LEU A 56 3.50 10.53 20.70
CA LEU A 56 4.89 10.96 20.78
C LEU A 56 5.74 9.87 21.42
N HIS A 57 6.66 9.31 20.65
CA HIS A 57 7.62 8.31 21.09
C HIS A 57 8.96 8.96 21.39
N THR A 58 9.44 8.84 22.62
CA THR A 58 10.78 9.31 23.01
C THR A 58 11.72 8.11 23.04
N VAL A 59 12.62 8.07 22.05
CA VAL A 59 13.51 6.92 21.80
C VAL A 59 14.94 7.29 22.17
N PRO A 60 15.56 6.65 23.17
CA PRO A 60 16.96 6.88 23.51
C PRO A 60 17.87 6.32 22.40
N TRP A 61 18.98 6.99 22.12
CA TRP A 61 19.90 6.55 21.06
C TRP A 61 20.50 5.16 21.30
N SER A 62 20.64 4.75 22.57
CA SER A 62 21.14 3.42 22.92
C SER A 62 20.25 2.27 22.43
N SER A 63 18.95 2.53 22.17
CA SER A 63 18.00 1.56 21.63
C SER A 63 17.90 1.57 20.10
N VAL A 64 18.58 2.50 19.44
CA VAL A 64 18.54 2.63 17.98
C VAL A 64 19.72 1.89 17.36
N GLU A 65 19.41 0.87 16.54
CA GLU A 65 20.41 0.12 15.76
C GLU A 65 20.48 0.61 14.32
N THR A 66 19.31 0.94 13.75
CA THR A 66 19.19 1.38 12.36
C THR A 66 18.26 2.58 12.29
N ILE A 67 18.61 3.55 11.46
CA ILE A 67 17.79 4.71 11.13
C ILE A 67 17.41 4.61 9.66
N THR A 68 16.11 4.49 9.35
CA THR A 68 15.59 4.59 8.00
C THR A 68 14.94 5.96 7.82
N ASN A 69 15.57 6.83 7.04
CA ASN A 69 15.00 8.12 6.68
C ASN A 69 14.19 7.99 5.38
N GLN A 70 12.89 8.19 5.46
CA GLN A 70 11.95 7.98 4.35
C GLN A 70 11.75 9.24 3.49
N THR A 71 12.26 10.39 3.93
CA THR A 71 12.04 11.69 3.30
C THR A 71 13.32 12.37 2.84
N ARG A 72 14.48 11.74 3.00
CA ARG A 72 15.75 12.32 2.60
C ARG A 72 15.89 12.35 1.07
N SER A 73 16.04 13.54 0.50
CA SER A 73 16.29 13.83 -0.92
C SER A 73 15.14 13.47 -1.86
N PHE A 74 14.68 12.23 -1.89
CA PHE A 74 13.58 11.76 -2.73
C PHE A 74 12.92 10.51 -2.13
N GLY A 75 11.72 10.19 -2.60
CA GLY A 75 11.03 8.94 -2.30
C GLY A 75 10.65 8.18 -3.58
N TYR A 76 10.18 6.95 -3.40
CA TYR A 76 9.49 6.20 -4.45
C TYR A 76 8.05 5.94 -4.01
N ALA A 77 7.10 6.38 -4.82
CA ALA A 77 5.72 5.93 -4.76
C ALA A 77 5.63 4.60 -5.50
N VAL A 78 5.58 3.50 -4.76
CA VAL A 78 5.53 2.14 -5.32
C VAL A 78 4.09 1.65 -5.28
N VAL A 79 3.56 1.27 -6.45
CA VAL A 79 2.21 0.73 -6.57
C VAL A 79 2.26 -0.61 -7.28
N GLU A 80 1.70 -1.61 -6.60
CA GLU A 80 1.45 -2.92 -7.15
C GLU A 80 0.02 -2.97 -7.66
N VAL A 81 -0.13 -3.43 -8.90
CA VAL A 81 -1.40 -3.48 -9.61
C VAL A 81 -1.71 -4.94 -9.89
N GLY A 82 -2.71 -5.46 -9.19
CA GLY A 82 -3.22 -6.82 -9.38
C GLY A 82 -4.41 -6.84 -10.33
N PHE A 83 -4.44 -7.82 -11.24
CA PHE A 83 -5.54 -8.03 -12.20
C PHE A 83 -5.74 -9.52 -12.49
N ALA A 84 -6.87 -9.88 -13.07
CA ALA A 84 -7.22 -11.28 -13.31
C ALA A 84 -6.34 -11.91 -14.37
N TYR A 85 -6.11 -13.23 -14.27
CA TYR A 85 -5.32 -14.02 -15.24
C TYR A 85 -5.83 -13.97 -16.69
N ARG A 86 -7.11 -13.69 -16.87
CA ARG A 86 -7.72 -13.57 -18.22
C ARG A 86 -7.34 -12.27 -18.93
N GLU A 87 -6.84 -11.27 -18.21
CA GLU A 87 -6.48 -9.97 -18.77
C GLU A 87 -5.14 -10.03 -19.50
N ASN A 88 -5.00 -9.25 -20.56
CA ASN A 88 -3.75 -9.12 -21.28
C ASN A 88 -2.79 -8.18 -20.50
N VAL A 89 -1.63 -8.70 -20.12
CA VAL A 89 -0.62 -7.97 -19.32
C VAL A 89 -0.17 -6.69 -20.03
N ASP A 90 0.08 -6.73 -21.33
CA ASP A 90 0.58 -5.59 -22.10
C ASP A 90 -0.48 -4.48 -22.23
N GLU A 91 -1.74 -4.87 -22.39
CA GLU A 91 -2.86 -3.93 -22.41
C GLU A 91 -3.03 -3.26 -21.04
N VAL A 92 -2.99 -4.03 -19.95
CA VAL A 92 -3.06 -3.49 -18.58
C VAL A 92 -1.90 -2.53 -18.32
N ILE A 93 -0.66 -2.87 -18.71
CA ILE A 93 0.50 -1.99 -18.58
C ILE A 93 0.27 -0.68 -19.37
N SER A 94 -0.27 -0.76 -20.56
CA SER A 94 -0.57 0.43 -21.40
C SER A 94 -1.59 1.34 -20.71
N VAL A 95 -2.63 0.78 -20.13
CA VAL A 95 -3.65 1.52 -19.35
C VAL A 95 -3.02 2.20 -18.13
N VAL A 96 -2.20 1.48 -17.37
CA VAL A 96 -1.50 1.99 -16.19
C VAL A 96 -0.57 3.16 -16.56
N GLN A 97 0.16 3.04 -17.69
CA GLN A 97 0.99 4.12 -18.21
C GLN A 97 0.18 5.34 -18.66
N GLN A 98 -0.99 5.11 -19.25
CA GLN A 98 -1.90 6.20 -19.64
C GLN A 98 -2.40 6.98 -18.43
N VAL A 99 -2.84 6.30 -17.38
CA VAL A 99 -3.25 6.93 -16.11
C VAL A 99 -2.10 7.77 -15.51
N ALA A 100 -0.87 7.25 -15.55
CA ALA A 100 0.29 7.98 -15.08
C ALA A 100 0.57 9.26 -15.89
N LYS A 101 0.40 9.22 -17.21
CA LYS A 101 0.55 10.41 -18.08
C LYS A 101 -0.53 11.46 -17.78
N GLU A 102 -1.75 11.04 -17.50
CA GLU A 102 -2.83 11.95 -17.12
C GLU A 102 -2.54 12.67 -15.79
N MET A 103 -1.95 11.98 -14.81
CA MET A 103 -1.51 12.61 -13.56
C MET A 103 -0.45 13.69 -13.78
N ARG A 104 0.43 13.52 -14.77
CA ARG A 104 1.44 14.51 -15.16
C ARG A 104 0.85 15.79 -15.75
N GLN A 105 -0.40 15.75 -16.20
CA GLN A 105 -1.09 16.92 -16.72
C GLN A 105 -1.66 17.82 -15.62
N GLU A 106 -1.69 17.35 -14.39
CA GLU A 106 -2.18 18.09 -13.23
C GLU A 106 -0.98 18.74 -12.50
N PRO A 107 -0.87 20.10 -12.50
CA PRO A 107 0.29 20.79 -11.94
C PRO A 107 0.60 20.40 -10.49
N GLU A 108 -0.43 20.23 -9.66
CA GLU A 108 -0.26 19.85 -8.24
C GLU A 108 0.38 18.47 -8.02
N LEU A 109 0.20 17.55 -8.97
CA LEU A 109 0.78 16.21 -8.91
C LEU A 109 2.12 16.17 -9.62
N ASP A 110 2.22 16.88 -10.76
CA ASP A 110 3.42 16.92 -11.59
C ASP A 110 4.62 17.50 -10.84
N GLU A 111 4.44 18.58 -10.09
CA GLU A 111 5.48 19.16 -9.23
C GLU A 111 6.09 18.13 -8.25
N GLY A 112 5.31 17.16 -7.81
CA GLY A 112 5.75 16.09 -6.91
C GLY A 112 6.46 14.93 -7.61
N ILE A 113 6.37 14.82 -8.94
CA ILE A 113 6.91 13.69 -9.71
C ILE A 113 8.24 14.07 -10.35
N LEU A 114 9.34 13.52 -9.82
CA LEU A 114 10.70 13.79 -10.31
C LEU A 114 11.06 12.99 -11.57
N ARG A 115 10.43 11.82 -11.79
CA ARG A 115 10.59 10.99 -12.99
C ARG A 115 9.29 10.29 -13.33
N ASP A 116 9.10 10.05 -14.63
CA ASP A 116 7.96 9.31 -15.15
C ASP A 116 7.84 7.91 -14.55
N LEU A 117 6.63 7.34 -14.68
CA LEU A 117 6.33 5.99 -14.21
C LEU A 117 7.31 4.98 -14.80
N GLN A 118 7.94 4.23 -13.93
CA GLN A 118 8.73 3.06 -14.27
C GLN A 118 7.90 1.81 -14.04
N ILE A 119 7.75 0.99 -15.07
CA ILE A 119 7.22 -0.37 -14.95
C ILE A 119 8.39 -1.27 -14.55
N LEU A 120 8.32 -1.87 -13.38
CA LEU A 120 9.34 -2.81 -12.88
C LEU A 120 9.09 -4.23 -13.39
N GLY A 121 7.94 -4.45 -14.03
CA GLY A 121 7.54 -5.71 -14.60
C GLY A 121 6.55 -6.50 -13.75
N LEU A 122 6.25 -7.68 -14.22
CA LEU A 122 5.44 -8.66 -13.53
C LEU A 122 6.26 -9.28 -12.40
N ILE A 123 5.78 -9.16 -11.17
CA ILE A 123 6.51 -9.57 -9.97
C ILE A 123 5.94 -10.82 -9.33
N GLU A 124 4.67 -11.13 -9.60
CA GLU A 124 3.98 -12.24 -8.96
C GLU A 124 2.91 -12.82 -9.88
N LEU A 125 2.88 -14.14 -9.90
CA LEU A 125 1.78 -14.96 -10.41
C LEU A 125 1.10 -15.60 -9.18
N GLY A 126 0.23 -14.82 -8.53
CA GLY A 126 -0.41 -15.21 -7.28
C GLY A 126 -1.58 -16.18 -7.47
N ASP A 127 -2.19 -16.65 -6.39
CA ASP A 127 -3.27 -17.65 -6.41
C ASP A 127 -4.50 -17.18 -7.22
N SER A 128 -4.79 -15.87 -7.24
CA SER A 128 -5.97 -15.32 -7.90
C SER A 128 -5.67 -14.15 -8.83
N SER A 129 -4.44 -13.60 -8.82
CA SER A 129 -4.08 -12.41 -9.57
C SER A 129 -2.67 -12.48 -10.16
N VAL A 130 -2.50 -11.76 -11.24
CA VAL A 130 -1.19 -11.38 -11.80
C VAL A 130 -0.85 -9.99 -11.25
N VAL A 131 0.38 -9.77 -10.77
CA VAL A 131 0.77 -8.51 -10.14
C VAL A 131 1.91 -7.85 -10.90
N VAL A 132 1.69 -6.62 -11.35
CA VAL A 132 2.70 -5.74 -11.94
C VAL A 132 3.10 -4.67 -10.94
N ARG A 133 4.41 -4.50 -10.72
CA ARG A 133 4.94 -3.45 -9.86
C ARG A 133 5.36 -2.25 -10.69
N THR A 134 4.97 -1.09 -10.21
CA THR A 134 5.28 0.20 -10.81
C THR A 134 5.82 1.15 -9.76
N ARG A 135 6.55 2.19 -10.16
CA ARG A 135 6.98 3.25 -9.26
C ARG A 135 7.18 4.59 -9.94
N PHE A 136 6.91 5.66 -9.19
CA PHE A 136 7.36 7.02 -9.50
C PHE A 136 8.51 7.41 -8.59
N LYS A 137 9.50 8.16 -9.11
CA LYS A 137 10.41 8.90 -8.26
C LYS A 137 9.77 10.24 -7.91
N THR A 138 9.70 10.57 -6.62
CA THR A 138 8.91 11.70 -6.10
C THR A 138 9.73 12.59 -5.18
N LEU A 139 9.26 13.81 -4.98
CA LEU A 139 9.67 14.63 -3.86
C LEU A 139 9.32 13.91 -2.54
N PRO A 140 10.10 14.17 -1.45
CA PRO A 140 9.74 13.73 -0.11
C PRO A 140 8.28 14.08 0.21
N PHE A 141 7.61 13.31 1.05
CA PHE A 141 6.20 13.48 1.43
C PHE A 141 5.17 13.31 0.30
N MET A 142 5.49 13.62 -0.96
CA MET A 142 4.57 13.45 -2.09
C MET A 142 4.30 11.98 -2.42
N ARG A 143 5.21 11.06 -2.05
CA ARG A 143 5.07 9.62 -2.37
C ARG A 143 3.75 9.04 -1.90
N TRP A 144 3.33 9.32 -0.65
CA TRP A 144 2.09 8.79 -0.09
C TRP A 144 0.83 9.36 -0.74
N ARG A 145 0.86 10.66 -1.11
CA ARG A 145 -0.22 11.30 -1.85
C ARG A 145 -0.34 10.68 -3.25
N LEU A 146 0.78 10.57 -3.97
CA LEU A 146 0.83 10.00 -5.32
C LEU A 146 0.41 8.53 -5.34
N GLU A 147 0.85 7.71 -4.38
CA GLU A 147 0.43 6.31 -4.26
C GLU A 147 -1.09 6.18 -4.12
N ARG A 148 -1.70 6.95 -3.22
CA ARG A 148 -3.15 6.89 -3.00
C ARG A 148 -3.93 7.37 -4.21
N ASP A 149 -3.50 8.47 -4.82
CA ASP A 149 -4.20 9.03 -5.97
C ASP A 149 -4.07 8.13 -7.20
N PHE A 150 -2.87 7.57 -7.43
CA PHE A 150 -2.63 6.64 -8.52
C PHE A 150 -3.45 5.36 -8.38
N ARG A 151 -3.49 4.74 -7.18
CA ARG A 151 -4.34 3.56 -6.92
C ARG A 151 -5.80 3.85 -7.19
N ARG A 152 -6.31 5.00 -6.74
CA ARG A 152 -7.69 5.42 -6.97
C ARG A 152 -8.00 5.56 -8.46
N ARG A 153 -7.11 6.18 -9.24
CA ARG A 153 -7.28 6.38 -10.69
C ARG A 153 -7.21 5.07 -11.46
N ILE A 154 -6.28 4.19 -11.11
CA ILE A 154 -6.20 2.85 -11.69
C ILE A 154 -7.51 2.10 -11.45
N LYS A 155 -8.01 2.08 -10.21
CA LYS A 155 -9.27 1.41 -9.88
C LYS A 155 -10.42 1.92 -10.75
N ASN A 156 -10.58 3.24 -10.86
CA ASN A 156 -11.65 3.83 -11.66
C ASN A 156 -11.49 3.49 -13.16
N ARG A 157 -10.26 3.57 -13.68
CA ARG A 157 -9.99 3.26 -15.09
C ARG A 157 -10.22 1.79 -15.40
N PHE A 158 -9.89 0.89 -14.49
CA PHE A 158 -10.17 -0.55 -14.65
C PHE A 158 -11.67 -0.81 -14.69
N ASP A 159 -12.46 -0.15 -13.83
CA ASP A 159 -13.92 -0.26 -13.85
C ASP A 159 -14.50 0.23 -15.20
N GLU A 160 -14.02 1.38 -15.72
CA GLU A 160 -14.46 1.95 -17.00
C GLU A 160 -14.16 1.02 -18.18
N LEU A 161 -13.02 0.34 -18.15
CA LEU A 161 -12.57 -0.55 -19.22
C LEU A 161 -12.99 -2.02 -19.05
N GLY A 162 -13.61 -2.36 -17.91
CA GLY A 162 -14.00 -3.72 -17.59
C GLY A 162 -12.83 -4.65 -17.29
N ILE A 163 -11.66 -4.08 -16.91
CA ILE A 163 -10.51 -4.86 -16.45
C ILE A 163 -10.80 -5.39 -15.06
N GLU A 164 -10.76 -6.70 -14.89
CA GLU A 164 -11.12 -7.34 -13.62
C GLU A 164 -10.02 -7.27 -12.58
N ILE A 165 -10.36 -6.72 -11.40
CA ILE A 165 -9.57 -6.89 -10.17
C ILE A 165 -10.16 -8.10 -9.46
N PRO A 166 -9.44 -9.25 -9.42
CA PRO A 166 -10.04 -10.49 -8.97
C PRO A 166 -10.30 -10.50 -7.46
N TYR A 167 -11.42 -11.09 -7.07
CA TYR A 167 -11.63 -11.54 -5.71
C TYR A 167 -10.82 -12.81 -5.43
N PRO A 168 -10.54 -13.16 -4.17
CA PRO A 168 -9.96 -14.46 -3.86
C PRO A 168 -10.83 -15.59 -4.43
N HIS A 169 -10.25 -16.40 -5.32
CA HIS A 169 -10.92 -17.53 -5.95
C HIS A 169 -10.43 -18.83 -5.30
N GLN A 170 -11.34 -19.78 -5.16
CA GLN A 170 -11.01 -21.14 -4.77
C GLN A 170 -11.57 -22.12 -5.81
N THR A 171 -10.71 -22.97 -6.32
CA THR A 171 -11.14 -24.09 -7.15
C THR A 171 -11.46 -25.27 -6.24
N ILE A 172 -12.72 -25.70 -6.21
CA ILE A 172 -13.14 -26.85 -5.44
C ILE A 172 -13.08 -28.07 -6.37
N TYR A 173 -12.15 -28.98 -6.08
CA TYR A 173 -12.07 -30.26 -6.76
C TYR A 173 -12.87 -31.31 -5.98
N PHE A 174 -13.93 -31.82 -6.60
CA PHE A 174 -14.66 -32.97 -6.08
C PHE A 174 -13.93 -34.24 -6.52
N GLY A 175 -13.13 -34.82 -5.61
CA GLY A 175 -12.33 -36.00 -5.90
C GLY A 175 -13.17 -37.16 -6.47
N GLU A 176 -12.61 -37.86 -7.45
CA GLU A 176 -13.20 -39.07 -7.98
C GLU A 176 -12.94 -40.27 -7.05
N ASN A 177 -13.91 -41.15 -6.92
CA ASN A 177 -13.72 -42.44 -6.25
C ASN A 177 -12.86 -43.37 -7.13
N LYS A 178 -12.46 -44.53 -6.60
CA LYS A 178 -11.66 -45.51 -7.35
C LYS A 178 -12.33 -46.03 -8.66
N GLN A 179 -13.59 -45.73 -8.89
CA GLN A 179 -14.37 -46.09 -10.07
C GLN A 179 -14.51 -44.91 -11.06
N GLY A 180 -13.83 -43.79 -10.83
CA GLY A 180 -13.85 -42.65 -11.74
C GLY A 180 -15.14 -41.81 -11.69
N THR A 181 -15.93 -41.93 -10.61
CA THR A 181 -17.15 -41.15 -10.42
C THR A 181 -16.96 -40.13 -9.28
N SER A 182 -17.34 -38.88 -9.52
CA SER A 182 -17.39 -37.82 -8.47
C SER A 182 -18.78 -37.73 -7.89
N SER A 183 -18.87 -37.41 -6.59
CA SER A 183 -20.17 -37.12 -5.95
C SER A 183 -20.74 -35.83 -6.55
N PRO A 184 -22.03 -35.83 -6.97
CA PRO A 184 -22.64 -34.60 -7.49
C PRO A 184 -22.71 -33.53 -6.40
N ALA A 185 -22.22 -32.31 -6.72
CA ALA A 185 -22.43 -31.15 -5.87
C ALA A 185 -23.89 -30.69 -6.00
N ARG A 186 -24.63 -30.64 -4.90
CA ARG A 186 -25.95 -30.02 -4.86
C ARG A 186 -25.79 -28.52 -4.54
N VAL A 187 -26.03 -27.66 -5.54
CA VAL A 187 -26.10 -26.21 -5.36
C VAL A 187 -27.56 -25.84 -5.16
N LEU A 188 -27.93 -25.38 -3.96
CA LEU A 188 -29.23 -24.82 -3.68
C LEU A 188 -29.18 -23.32 -4.01
N LEU A 189 -29.87 -22.90 -5.07
CA LEU A 189 -30.08 -21.49 -5.38
C LEU A 189 -31.36 -21.04 -4.68
N GLU A 190 -31.27 -20.40 -3.53
CA GLU A 190 -32.40 -19.70 -2.92
C GLU A 190 -32.58 -18.34 -3.60
N LYS A 191 -33.68 -18.20 -4.32
CA LYS A 191 -34.12 -16.89 -4.80
C LYS A 191 -34.59 -16.10 -3.59
N ARG A 192 -33.78 -15.12 -3.14
CA ARG A 192 -34.28 -14.13 -2.18
C ARG A 192 -35.45 -13.40 -2.86
N LEU A 193 -36.67 -13.64 -2.36
CA LEU A 193 -37.83 -12.82 -2.71
C LEU A 193 -37.55 -11.44 -2.11
N ASP A 194 -37.52 -10.40 -2.95
CA ASP A 194 -37.47 -9.04 -2.47
C ASP A 194 -38.68 -8.78 -1.57
N PRO A 195 -38.50 -8.30 -0.34
CA PRO A 195 -39.62 -8.08 0.59
C PRO A 195 -40.54 -6.91 0.15
N GLU A 196 -40.26 -6.24 -0.94
CA GLU A 196 -41.06 -5.12 -1.50
C GLU A 196 -41.87 -5.48 -2.76
N ALA A 197 -41.92 -6.75 -3.16
CA ALA A 197 -42.88 -7.15 -4.19
C ALA A 197 -44.29 -7.11 -3.61
N ASN A 198 -44.98 -6.01 -3.84
CA ASN A 198 -46.38 -5.78 -3.49
C ASN A 198 -47.25 -6.97 -4.00
N PRO A 199 -48.09 -7.57 -3.17
CA PRO A 199 -48.98 -8.63 -3.64
C PRO A 199 -49.93 -8.09 -4.72
N PRO A 200 -50.27 -8.89 -5.75
CA PRO A 200 -51.20 -8.47 -6.76
C PRO A 200 -52.54 -8.12 -6.10
N GLY A 201 -53.00 -6.91 -6.36
CA GLY A 201 -54.29 -6.41 -5.87
C GLY A 201 -55.44 -7.37 -6.20
N ASP A 202 -56.21 -7.67 -5.18
CA ASP A 202 -57.43 -8.44 -5.25
C ASP A 202 -58.48 -7.61 -6.03
N GLU A 203 -58.62 -7.87 -7.33
CA GLU A 203 -59.78 -7.41 -8.11
C GLU A 203 -60.91 -8.38 -7.78
N SER A 204 -61.67 -8.11 -6.70
CA SER A 204 -62.97 -8.68 -6.48
C SER A 204 -64.06 -7.70 -6.90
N ASP A 205 -64.74 -8.09 -7.96
CA ASP A 205 -66.08 -7.77 -8.39
C ASP A 205 -66.96 -6.95 -7.44
N SER A 206 -67.55 -5.92 -8.01
CA SER A 206 -69.00 -5.63 -7.92
C SER A 206 -69.44 -4.68 -9.04
#